data_c2816b36610a076c53962ab7bbf4374a
#
_entry.id   c2816b36610a076c53962ab7bbf4374a
#
_cell.length_a   1.000
_cell.length_b   1.000
_cell.length_c   1.000
_cell.angle_alpha   90.00
_cell.angle_beta   90.00
_cell.angle_gamma   90.00
#
_symmetry.space_group_name_H-M   'P 1'
#
loop_
_entity.id
_entity.type
_entity.pdbx_description
1 polymer ?
#
loop_
_entity_poly.entity_id
_entity_poly.type
_entity_poly.pdbx_seq_one_letter_code
_entity_poly.pdbx_strand_id
1 'polypeptide(L)'
;MVKTSVIILNWNGQRFLQKFLPDIVLYTQDDQTQVIIADNGSTDSSVAFLEQHFPQIPLFKFDQNYGFTGGYNRAIELVDSQYVVLLNSDIEVHPDWLQALILHMDSHPQTAACMPKMLSLEHKMQFEYAGAAGGFIDFLGYPFCRGRILATTENDTGQYNTVRDVFWATGACMVVRTSVYKALGGLDNDFFAHMEEIDLCWRMQNAGYKIQCVPTSWVHHVGGGTLPNNHPRKLFFNYRNNLLMLYKNLPNSSLYSLLLLRLLLDGCSALAFLVQGKFSYFMAVVRAHHDFFRLRKDKRQPHTLPFNKLNGVYWRSIVADYFVGGKKHFSQIITE
;
A
#
# COMPACT_ATOMS: atom_id res chain seq x y z
N MET A 1 9.71 -13.55 -23.98
CA MET A 1 8.51 -13.39 -23.12
C MET A 1 8.87 -12.40 -22.03
N VAL A 2 8.06 -11.37 -21.83
CA VAL A 2 8.31 -10.36 -20.77
C VAL A 2 8.17 -11.02 -19.40
N LYS A 3 9.21 -10.89 -18.57
CA LYS A 3 9.24 -11.46 -17.22
C LYS A 3 8.55 -10.55 -16.21
N THR A 4 8.74 -9.23 -16.37
CA THR A 4 8.24 -8.22 -15.43
C THR A 4 7.48 -7.12 -16.16
N SER A 5 6.26 -6.80 -15.71
CA SER A 5 5.51 -5.63 -16.16
C SER A 5 5.42 -4.61 -15.03
N VAL A 6 6.04 -3.45 -15.23
CA VAL A 6 5.94 -2.30 -14.31
C VAL A 6 4.75 -1.46 -14.76
N ILE A 7 3.70 -1.46 -13.95
CA ILE A 7 2.45 -0.76 -14.26
C ILE A 7 2.38 0.52 -13.44
N ILE A 8 2.32 1.64 -14.15
CA ILE A 8 2.12 2.96 -13.56
C ILE A 8 0.65 3.34 -13.75
N LEU A 9 -0.10 3.39 -12.65
CA LEU A 9 -1.48 3.85 -12.69
C LEU A 9 -1.50 5.38 -12.63
N ASN A 10 -2.03 6.00 -13.68
CA ASN A 10 -2.14 7.46 -13.80
C ASN A 10 -3.58 7.94 -13.74
N TRP A 11 -3.83 9.00 -12.97
CA TRP A 11 -5.06 9.77 -12.99
C TRP A 11 -4.78 11.24 -12.73
N ASN A 12 -4.91 12.07 -13.80
CA ASN A 12 -4.64 13.51 -13.74
C ASN A 12 -3.24 13.82 -13.17
N GLY A 13 -2.24 13.03 -13.60
CA GLY A 13 -0.89 13.04 -13.06
C GLY A 13 0.17 13.56 -14.03
N GLN A 14 -0.20 14.34 -15.07
CA GLN A 14 0.74 14.82 -16.10
C GLN A 14 2.05 15.37 -15.51
N ARG A 15 1.98 16.18 -14.47
CA ARG A 15 3.15 16.79 -13.81
C ARG A 15 4.13 15.74 -13.25
N PHE A 16 3.61 14.62 -12.76
CA PHE A 16 4.42 13.53 -12.22
C PHE A 16 5.02 12.70 -13.34
N LEU A 17 4.24 12.41 -14.38
CA LEU A 17 4.74 11.73 -15.58
C LEU A 17 5.85 12.53 -16.23
N GLN A 18 5.69 13.83 -16.39
CA GLN A 18 6.76 14.72 -16.94
C GLN A 18 8.04 14.66 -16.12
N LYS A 19 7.92 14.57 -14.79
CA LYS A 19 9.07 14.62 -13.89
C LYS A 19 9.78 13.28 -13.74
N PHE A 20 9.03 12.18 -13.59
CA PHE A 20 9.59 10.90 -13.14
C PHE A 20 9.63 9.82 -14.23
N LEU A 21 8.75 9.88 -15.24
CA LEU A 21 8.66 8.82 -16.24
C LEU A 21 9.97 8.67 -17.07
N PRO A 22 10.71 9.75 -17.44
CA PRO A 22 11.98 9.58 -18.14
C PRO A 22 12.96 8.67 -17.40
N ASP A 23 13.17 8.90 -16.11
CA ASP A 23 14.10 8.10 -15.29
C ASP A 23 13.54 6.69 -15.02
N ILE A 24 12.22 6.56 -14.82
CA ILE A 24 11.59 5.24 -14.68
C ILE A 24 11.85 4.40 -15.93
N VAL A 25 11.68 4.95 -17.13
CA VAL A 25 11.93 4.21 -18.38
C VAL A 25 13.40 3.87 -18.50
N LEU A 26 14.29 4.86 -18.27
CA LEU A 26 15.74 4.70 -18.40
C LEU A 26 16.31 3.60 -17.48
N TYR A 27 15.85 3.53 -16.24
CA TYR A 27 16.39 2.60 -15.22
C TYR A 27 15.59 1.30 -15.06
N THR A 28 14.54 1.10 -15.85
CA THR A 28 13.62 -0.03 -15.66
C THR A 28 13.49 -0.89 -16.90
N GLN A 29 13.44 -0.30 -18.09
CA GLN A 29 13.12 -1.02 -19.33
C GLN A 29 14.33 -1.76 -19.88
N ASP A 30 14.18 -3.06 -20.08
CA ASP A 30 15.16 -3.95 -20.70
C ASP A 30 14.45 -5.04 -21.54
N ASP A 31 15.19 -6.04 -22.01
CA ASP A 31 14.65 -7.13 -22.85
C ASP A 31 13.64 -8.04 -22.09
N GLN A 32 13.62 -8.01 -20.77
CA GLN A 32 12.74 -8.83 -19.93
C GLN A 32 11.71 -8.00 -19.15
N THR A 33 11.85 -6.69 -19.14
CA THR A 33 11.01 -5.76 -18.36
C THR A 33 10.37 -4.73 -19.27
N GLN A 34 9.05 -4.57 -19.16
CA GLN A 34 8.32 -3.49 -19.84
C GLN A 34 7.69 -2.53 -18.84
N VAL A 35 7.73 -1.25 -19.16
CA VAL A 35 6.96 -0.20 -18.47
C VAL A 35 5.64 -0.01 -19.22
N ILE A 36 4.53 0.04 -18.47
CA ILE A 36 3.17 0.22 -19.00
C ILE A 36 2.51 1.36 -18.22
N ILE A 37 1.85 2.25 -18.92
CA ILE A 37 0.99 3.25 -18.30
C ILE A 37 -0.47 2.80 -18.39
N ALA A 38 -1.15 2.75 -17.25
CA ALA A 38 -2.60 2.56 -17.18
C ALA A 38 -3.25 3.90 -16.83
N ASP A 39 -3.77 4.59 -17.83
CA ASP A 39 -4.51 5.84 -17.64
C ASP A 39 -5.93 5.54 -17.17
N ASN A 40 -6.24 5.97 -15.96
CA ASN A 40 -7.48 5.67 -15.24
C ASN A 40 -8.56 6.75 -15.48
N GLY A 41 -8.76 7.11 -16.75
CA GLY A 41 -9.76 8.10 -17.17
C GLY A 41 -9.33 9.52 -16.81
N SER A 42 -8.09 9.90 -17.14
CA SER A 42 -7.61 11.26 -16.91
C SER A 42 -8.37 12.27 -17.80
N THR A 43 -8.56 13.46 -17.25
CA THR A 43 -9.19 14.61 -17.92
C THR A 43 -8.21 15.76 -18.15
N ASP A 44 -6.97 15.63 -17.66
CA ASP A 44 -5.87 16.54 -17.94
C ASP A 44 -5.15 16.15 -19.24
N SER A 45 -4.00 16.77 -19.53
CA SER A 45 -3.23 16.47 -20.73
C SER A 45 -2.29 15.26 -20.59
N SER A 46 -2.49 14.38 -19.60
CA SER A 46 -1.64 13.18 -19.39
C SER A 46 -1.55 12.30 -20.63
N VAL A 47 -2.69 11.96 -21.24
CA VAL A 47 -2.75 11.09 -22.42
C VAL A 47 -2.04 11.72 -23.61
N ALA A 48 -2.32 12.99 -23.92
CA ALA A 48 -1.68 13.70 -25.02
C ALA A 48 -0.15 13.81 -24.84
N PHE A 49 0.30 14.06 -23.61
CA PHE A 49 1.72 14.07 -23.26
C PHE A 49 2.38 12.72 -23.52
N LEU A 50 1.75 11.61 -23.11
CA LEU A 50 2.27 10.27 -23.31
C LEU A 50 2.36 9.91 -24.80
N GLU A 51 1.31 10.17 -25.56
CA GLU A 51 1.29 9.90 -27.01
C GLU A 51 2.34 10.70 -27.78
N GLN A 52 2.62 11.93 -27.35
CA GLN A 52 3.60 12.79 -27.99
C GLN A 52 5.04 12.45 -27.62
N HIS A 53 5.32 12.18 -26.32
CA HIS A 53 6.70 12.09 -25.81
C HIS A 53 7.15 10.66 -25.54
N PHE A 54 6.21 9.71 -25.37
CA PHE A 54 6.50 8.31 -25.05
C PHE A 54 5.65 7.33 -25.89
N PRO A 55 5.58 7.51 -27.25
CA PRO A 55 4.72 6.69 -28.12
C PRO A 55 5.09 5.20 -28.11
N GLN A 56 6.31 4.86 -27.67
CA GLN A 56 6.79 3.48 -27.56
C GLN A 56 6.32 2.76 -26.29
N ILE A 57 5.75 3.48 -25.29
CA ILE A 57 5.28 2.87 -24.05
C ILE A 57 3.83 2.42 -24.23
N PRO A 58 3.51 1.14 -23.95
CA PRO A 58 2.13 0.68 -23.94
C PRO A 58 1.25 1.53 -23.02
N LEU A 59 0.15 2.06 -23.56
CA LEU A 59 -0.80 2.90 -22.86
C LEU A 59 -2.18 2.25 -22.85
N PHE A 60 -2.62 1.81 -21.67
CA PHE A 60 -3.99 1.32 -21.45
C PHE A 60 -4.86 2.51 -21.03
N LYS A 61 -5.86 2.84 -21.84
CA LYS A 61 -6.79 3.95 -21.58
C LYS A 61 -8.12 3.42 -21.07
N PHE A 62 -8.48 3.77 -19.85
CA PHE A 62 -9.77 3.43 -19.26
C PHE A 62 -10.76 4.58 -19.45
N ASP A 63 -12.04 4.24 -19.54
CA ASP A 63 -13.14 5.17 -19.82
C ASP A 63 -13.49 6.08 -18.63
N GLN A 64 -13.09 5.67 -17.39
CA GLN A 64 -13.35 6.42 -16.16
C GLN A 64 -12.34 6.07 -15.07
N ASN A 65 -12.38 6.82 -13.96
CA ASN A 65 -11.57 6.54 -12.78
C ASN A 65 -12.20 5.40 -11.94
N TYR A 66 -11.61 4.22 -12.04
CA TYR A 66 -11.96 3.02 -11.26
C TYR A 66 -11.34 2.96 -9.86
N GLY A 67 -10.69 4.04 -9.40
CA GLY A 67 -9.90 4.04 -8.18
C GLY A 67 -8.57 3.31 -8.35
N PHE A 68 -7.83 3.24 -7.29
CA PHE A 68 -6.54 2.52 -7.26
C PHE A 68 -6.75 1.03 -7.52
N THR A 69 -7.70 0.42 -6.82
CA THR A 69 -7.99 -1.02 -6.89
C THR A 69 -8.46 -1.45 -8.28
N GLY A 70 -9.50 -0.81 -8.80
CA GLY A 70 -10.07 -1.17 -10.10
C GLY A 70 -9.15 -0.86 -11.27
N GLY A 71 -8.34 0.21 -11.17
CA GLY A 71 -7.35 0.56 -12.18
C GLY A 71 -6.25 -0.51 -12.29
N TYR A 72 -5.63 -0.89 -11.17
CA TYR A 72 -4.61 -1.96 -11.19
C TYR A 72 -5.17 -3.31 -11.58
N ASN A 73 -6.33 -3.71 -11.07
CA ASN A 73 -6.93 -4.99 -11.44
C ASN A 73 -7.12 -5.10 -12.96
N ARG A 74 -7.69 -4.06 -13.60
CA ARG A 74 -7.88 -4.03 -15.06
C ARG A 74 -6.56 -4.07 -15.81
N ALA A 75 -5.56 -3.32 -15.37
CA ALA A 75 -4.26 -3.30 -16.03
C ALA A 75 -3.54 -4.65 -15.92
N ILE A 76 -3.60 -5.31 -14.75
CA ILE A 76 -2.95 -6.61 -14.51
C ILE A 76 -3.65 -7.75 -15.27
N GLU A 77 -4.93 -7.63 -15.57
CA GLU A 77 -5.63 -8.60 -16.43
C GLU A 77 -5.11 -8.59 -17.87
N LEU A 78 -4.60 -7.44 -18.35
CA LEU A 78 -4.12 -7.25 -19.72
C LEU A 78 -2.66 -7.69 -19.92
N VAL A 79 -1.97 -8.15 -18.86
CA VAL A 79 -0.57 -8.57 -18.94
C VAL A 79 -0.38 -10.04 -18.58
N ASP A 80 0.61 -10.66 -19.26
CA ASP A 80 1.02 -12.05 -19.01
C ASP A 80 2.53 -12.08 -18.71
N SER A 81 2.89 -11.57 -17.53
CA SER A 81 4.26 -11.57 -17.01
C SER A 81 4.33 -12.32 -15.69
N GLN A 82 5.50 -12.88 -15.38
CA GLN A 82 5.71 -13.61 -14.12
C GLN A 82 5.53 -12.70 -12.89
N TYR A 83 6.00 -11.46 -13.01
CA TYR A 83 5.87 -10.43 -11.99
C TYR A 83 5.15 -9.21 -12.52
N VAL A 84 4.32 -8.62 -11.70
CA VAL A 84 3.80 -7.27 -11.88
C VAL A 84 4.33 -6.36 -10.79
N VAL A 85 4.64 -5.14 -11.16
CA VAL A 85 5.01 -4.08 -10.22
C VAL A 85 3.93 -3.02 -10.22
N LEU A 86 3.31 -2.81 -9.07
CA LEU A 86 2.48 -1.65 -8.83
C LEU A 86 3.44 -0.49 -8.53
N LEU A 87 3.40 0.56 -9.34
CA LEU A 87 4.27 1.73 -9.18
C LEU A 87 3.44 3.01 -9.31
N ASN A 88 3.50 3.87 -8.29
CA ASN A 88 2.87 5.19 -8.37
C ASN A 88 3.62 6.11 -9.35
N SER A 89 2.89 7.02 -9.98
CA SER A 89 3.46 8.00 -10.92
C SER A 89 4.34 9.06 -10.26
N ASP A 90 4.31 9.18 -8.92
CA ASP A 90 5.08 10.14 -8.13
C ASP A 90 6.27 9.52 -7.38
N ILE A 91 6.85 8.46 -7.96
CA ILE A 91 8.06 7.77 -7.48
C ILE A 91 9.29 8.21 -8.29
N GLU A 92 10.36 8.59 -7.60
CA GLU A 92 11.71 8.74 -8.15
C GLU A 92 12.46 7.42 -7.93
N VAL A 93 12.86 6.78 -9.02
CA VAL A 93 13.67 5.56 -9.01
C VAL A 93 15.15 5.89 -9.29
N HIS A 94 16.04 4.93 -9.02
CA HIS A 94 17.47 5.03 -9.31
C HIS A 94 17.93 3.79 -10.10
N PRO A 95 19.15 3.77 -10.65
CA PRO A 95 19.70 2.58 -11.32
C PRO A 95 19.58 1.33 -10.43
N ASP A 96 19.28 0.19 -11.03
CA ASP A 96 19.17 -1.15 -10.41
C ASP A 96 18.08 -1.32 -9.34
N TRP A 97 17.18 -0.31 -9.16
CA TRP A 97 16.12 -0.37 -8.14
C TRP A 97 15.24 -1.62 -8.24
N LEU A 98 14.89 -2.02 -9.47
CA LEU A 98 14.03 -3.17 -9.72
C LEU A 98 14.81 -4.49 -9.69
N GLN A 99 16.07 -4.49 -10.16
CA GLN A 99 16.87 -5.69 -10.28
C GLN A 99 17.03 -6.43 -8.94
N ALA A 100 17.32 -5.70 -7.86
CA ALA A 100 17.45 -6.29 -6.52
C ALA A 100 16.15 -6.97 -6.05
N LEU A 101 14.98 -6.39 -6.37
CA LEU A 101 13.68 -6.94 -6.03
C LEU A 101 13.37 -8.21 -6.84
N ILE A 102 13.65 -8.22 -8.14
CA ILE A 102 13.39 -9.37 -9.01
C ILE A 102 14.31 -10.54 -8.67
N LEU A 103 15.61 -10.29 -8.44
CA LEU A 103 16.55 -11.32 -7.98
C LEU A 103 16.12 -11.94 -6.65
N HIS A 104 15.60 -11.09 -5.74
CA HIS A 104 15.07 -11.57 -4.47
C HIS A 104 13.84 -12.47 -4.69
N MET A 105 12.88 -12.04 -5.52
CA MET A 105 11.69 -12.83 -5.84
C MET A 105 12.03 -14.17 -6.51
N ASP A 106 13.02 -14.19 -7.41
CA ASP A 106 13.47 -15.41 -8.10
C ASP A 106 14.03 -16.44 -7.11
N SER A 107 14.84 -15.97 -6.16
CA SER A 107 15.50 -16.84 -5.17
C SER A 107 14.60 -17.23 -3.98
N HIS A 108 13.43 -16.59 -3.83
CA HIS A 108 12.52 -16.84 -2.72
C HIS A 108 11.10 -17.18 -3.21
N PRO A 109 10.82 -18.42 -3.66
CA PRO A 109 9.51 -18.81 -4.22
C PRO A 109 8.33 -18.64 -3.25
N GLN A 110 8.58 -18.67 -1.94
CA GLN A 110 7.57 -18.44 -0.91
C GLN A 110 7.19 -16.96 -0.73
N THR A 111 7.94 -16.02 -1.32
CA THR A 111 7.63 -14.60 -1.28
C THR A 111 6.63 -14.27 -2.37
N ALA A 112 5.40 -13.89 -2.00
CA ALA A 112 4.36 -13.48 -2.94
C ALA A 112 4.52 -12.02 -3.37
N ALA A 113 4.96 -11.16 -2.45
CA ALA A 113 5.18 -9.75 -2.73
C ALA A 113 6.41 -9.23 -1.97
N CYS A 114 7.11 -8.27 -2.58
CA CYS A 114 8.15 -7.53 -1.90
C CYS A 114 8.10 -6.04 -2.26
N MET A 115 8.75 -5.23 -1.44
CA MET A 115 8.86 -3.79 -1.63
C MET A 115 10.29 -3.31 -1.37
N PRO A 116 10.70 -2.21 -2.01
CA PRO A 116 11.94 -1.52 -1.66
C PRO A 116 11.79 -0.74 -0.36
N LYS A 117 12.86 -0.17 0.13
CA LYS A 117 12.83 0.87 1.13
C LYS A 117 12.27 2.15 0.52
N MET A 118 11.29 2.78 1.18
CA MET A 118 10.63 4.00 0.75
C MET A 118 11.19 5.20 1.51
N LEU A 119 11.78 6.14 0.79
CA LEU A 119 12.33 7.39 1.32
C LEU A 119 11.51 8.58 0.87
N SER A 120 11.51 9.65 1.64
CA SER A 120 10.84 10.90 1.28
C SER A 120 11.61 11.61 0.15
N LEU A 121 10.89 12.09 -0.87
CA LEU A 121 11.51 12.91 -1.90
C LEU A 121 11.91 14.30 -1.37
N GLU A 122 11.11 14.86 -0.48
CA GLU A 122 11.34 16.18 0.12
C GLU A 122 12.52 16.14 1.12
N HIS A 123 12.59 15.06 1.92
CA HIS A 123 13.65 14.86 2.92
C HIS A 123 14.36 13.54 2.64
N LYS A 124 15.29 13.55 1.68
CA LYS A 124 15.90 12.34 1.09
C LYS A 124 16.55 11.36 2.07
N MET A 125 16.90 11.81 3.27
CA MET A 125 17.44 10.97 4.34
C MET A 125 16.38 10.49 5.35
N GLN A 126 15.09 10.79 5.12
CA GLN A 126 14.00 10.41 5.99
C GLN A 126 13.15 9.32 5.34
N PHE A 127 12.66 8.38 6.16
CA PHE A 127 11.70 7.40 5.66
C PHE A 127 10.40 8.08 5.22
N GLU A 128 9.78 7.53 4.20
CA GLU A 128 8.49 8.00 3.72
C GLU A 128 7.35 7.50 4.64
N TYR A 129 6.27 8.26 4.71
CA TYR A 129 5.14 7.99 5.61
C TYR A 129 4.41 6.67 5.29
N ALA A 130 4.21 6.33 4.01
CA ALA A 130 3.35 5.23 3.55
C ALA A 130 4.17 4.02 3.06
N GLY A 131 4.97 3.41 3.92
CA GLY A 131 5.73 2.21 3.58
C GLY A 131 7.06 2.11 4.31
N ALA A 132 7.83 3.20 4.36
CA ALA A 132 9.14 3.26 5.04
C ALA A 132 10.02 2.04 4.72
N ALA A 133 10.47 1.26 5.70
CA ALA A 133 11.22 0.02 5.52
C ALA A 133 10.37 -1.24 5.76
N GLY A 134 9.08 -1.18 5.38
CA GLY A 134 8.14 -2.30 5.49
C GLY A 134 7.02 -2.08 6.51
N GLY A 135 5.85 -2.62 6.21
CA GLY A 135 4.63 -2.43 6.96
C GLY A 135 4.38 -3.50 8.02
N PHE A 136 3.88 -3.06 9.16
CA PHE A 136 3.47 -3.86 10.31
C PHE A 136 2.03 -3.52 10.68
N ILE A 137 1.41 -4.34 11.53
CA ILE A 137 0.08 -4.10 12.05
C ILE A 137 0.04 -4.42 13.54
N ASP A 138 -0.68 -3.64 14.34
CA ASP A 138 -0.89 -3.98 15.75
C ASP A 138 -2.08 -4.92 15.93
N PHE A 139 -2.28 -5.47 17.15
CA PHE A 139 -3.37 -6.40 17.43
C PHE A 139 -4.78 -5.80 17.24
N LEU A 140 -4.90 -4.47 17.23
CA LEU A 140 -6.13 -3.74 16.93
C LEU A 140 -6.34 -3.47 15.43
N GLY A 141 -5.36 -3.83 14.60
CA GLY A 141 -5.39 -3.60 13.17
C GLY A 141 -4.95 -2.20 12.73
N TYR A 142 -4.23 -1.45 13.58
CA TYR A 142 -3.63 -0.19 13.18
C TYR A 142 -2.30 -0.43 12.45
N PRO A 143 -2.16 0.01 11.18
CA PRO A 143 -0.92 -0.15 10.44
C PRO A 143 0.14 0.86 10.88
N PHE A 144 1.38 0.40 10.94
CA PHE A 144 2.57 1.21 11.16
C PHE A 144 3.74 0.65 10.35
N CYS A 145 4.89 1.31 10.35
CA CYS A 145 6.01 0.89 9.52
C CYS A 145 7.32 0.86 10.31
N ARG A 146 8.23 0.03 9.86
CA ARG A 146 9.63 0.04 10.26
C ARG A 146 10.28 1.32 9.73
N GLY A 147 10.51 2.30 10.61
CA GLY A 147 10.95 3.67 10.28
C GLY A 147 9.84 4.73 10.37
N ARG A 148 8.58 4.34 10.71
CA ARG A 148 7.50 5.31 10.96
C ARG A 148 6.50 4.77 11.96
N ILE A 149 6.31 5.48 13.07
CA ILE A 149 5.28 5.19 14.07
C ILE A 149 4.30 6.37 14.13
N LEU A 150 3.07 6.11 13.71
CA LEU A 150 2.00 7.11 13.59
C LEU A 150 2.48 8.37 12.83
N ALA A 151 2.61 9.51 13.52
CA ALA A 151 3.02 10.79 12.93
C ALA A 151 4.55 10.98 12.89
N THR A 152 5.33 10.12 13.54
CA THR A 152 6.80 10.25 13.62
C THR A 152 7.46 9.38 12.56
N THR A 153 8.23 9.99 11.67
CA THR A 153 9.13 9.33 10.71
C THR A 153 10.57 9.42 11.21
N GLU A 154 11.35 8.37 10.98
CA GLU A 154 12.76 8.29 11.36
C GLU A 154 13.66 8.70 10.19
N ASN A 155 14.88 9.15 10.50
CA ASN A 155 15.92 9.28 9.48
C ASN A 155 16.50 7.89 9.15
N ASP A 156 16.82 7.67 7.89
CA ASP A 156 17.54 6.47 7.46
C ASP A 156 19.04 6.65 7.71
N THR A 157 19.54 5.94 8.70
CA THR A 157 20.97 5.85 9.04
C THR A 157 21.55 4.47 8.75
N GLY A 158 20.83 3.67 7.96
CA GLY A 158 21.19 2.28 7.67
C GLY A 158 20.68 1.26 8.69
N GLN A 159 19.92 1.69 9.70
CA GLN A 159 19.41 0.84 10.78
C GLN A 159 18.45 -0.26 10.31
N TYR A 160 17.86 -0.11 9.11
CA TYR A 160 16.90 -1.07 8.55
C TYR A 160 17.33 -1.64 7.20
N ASN A 161 18.62 -1.91 7.02
CA ASN A 161 19.19 -2.44 5.77
C ASN A 161 19.16 -3.97 5.65
N THR A 162 18.47 -4.66 6.57
CA THR A 162 18.27 -6.12 6.50
C THR A 162 16.94 -6.48 5.85
N VAL A 163 16.93 -7.52 5.00
CA VAL A 163 15.67 -8.09 4.48
C VAL A 163 14.82 -8.56 5.66
N ARG A 164 13.54 -8.17 5.64
CA ARG A 164 12.62 -8.47 6.75
C ARG A 164 11.29 -8.99 6.25
N ASP A 165 10.77 -10.06 6.89
CA ASP A 165 9.37 -10.44 6.76
C ASP A 165 8.50 -9.35 7.40
N VAL A 166 7.53 -8.84 6.65
CA VAL A 166 6.64 -7.74 7.04
C VAL A 166 5.18 -8.16 6.92
N PHE A 167 4.26 -7.41 7.51
CA PHE A 167 2.84 -7.70 7.34
C PHE A 167 2.33 -7.27 5.98
N TRP A 168 2.77 -6.11 5.49
CA TRP A 168 2.33 -5.55 4.22
C TRP A 168 3.44 -4.80 3.49
N ALA A 169 3.35 -4.82 2.17
CA ALA A 169 4.13 -4.01 1.25
C ALA A 169 3.26 -2.85 0.74
N THR A 170 3.87 -1.67 0.55
CA THR A 170 3.13 -0.48 0.08
C THR A 170 2.72 -0.59 -1.37
N GLY A 171 1.46 -0.25 -1.69
CA GLY A 171 0.99 -0.16 -3.07
C GLY A 171 1.68 0.93 -3.91
N ALA A 172 2.43 1.84 -3.29
CA ALA A 172 3.20 2.85 -4.02
C ALA A 172 4.36 2.26 -4.83
N CYS A 173 4.98 1.15 -4.34
CA CYS A 173 6.00 0.39 -5.05
C CYS A 173 6.01 -1.06 -4.51
N MET A 174 5.34 -1.96 -5.21
CA MET A 174 5.20 -3.35 -4.78
C MET A 174 5.39 -4.31 -5.97
N VAL A 175 6.38 -5.19 -5.87
CA VAL A 175 6.53 -6.33 -6.80
C VAL A 175 5.69 -7.49 -6.32
N VAL A 176 4.89 -8.08 -7.20
CA VAL A 176 3.97 -9.19 -6.87
C VAL A 176 4.10 -10.32 -7.89
N ARG A 177 4.02 -11.57 -7.42
CA ARG A 177 3.82 -12.72 -8.32
C ARG A 177 2.45 -12.64 -8.95
N THR A 178 2.40 -12.50 -10.27
CA THR A 178 1.16 -12.33 -11.02
C THR A 178 0.17 -13.48 -10.78
N SER A 179 0.68 -14.72 -10.74
CA SER A 179 -0.14 -15.90 -10.47
C SER A 179 -0.81 -15.85 -9.10
N VAL A 180 -0.09 -15.41 -8.05
CA VAL A 180 -0.65 -15.29 -6.69
C VAL A 180 -1.65 -14.12 -6.63
N TYR A 181 -1.34 -12.98 -7.26
CA TYR A 181 -2.26 -11.85 -7.36
C TYR A 181 -3.60 -12.27 -7.96
N LYS A 182 -3.55 -12.91 -9.15
CA LYS A 182 -4.74 -13.38 -9.87
C LYS A 182 -5.50 -14.46 -9.09
N ALA A 183 -4.79 -15.45 -8.52
CA ALA A 183 -5.41 -16.54 -7.76
C ALA A 183 -6.16 -16.07 -6.51
N LEU A 184 -5.70 -14.97 -5.88
CA LEU A 184 -6.36 -14.36 -4.73
C LEU A 184 -7.42 -13.31 -5.11
N GLY A 185 -7.70 -13.11 -6.41
CA GLY A 185 -8.72 -12.18 -6.90
C GLY A 185 -8.27 -10.70 -6.91
N GLY A 186 -6.97 -10.44 -6.85
CA GLY A 186 -6.41 -9.09 -6.92
C GLY A 186 -6.76 -8.20 -5.72
N LEU A 187 -6.77 -6.88 -5.94
CA LEU A 187 -7.23 -5.90 -4.96
C LEU A 187 -8.77 -5.90 -4.88
N ASP A 188 -9.33 -5.76 -3.68
CA ASP A 188 -10.80 -5.69 -3.54
C ASP A 188 -11.32 -4.30 -3.96
N ASN A 189 -12.12 -4.26 -5.01
CA ASN A 189 -12.62 -3.02 -5.61
C ASN A 189 -13.45 -2.14 -4.65
N ASP A 190 -14.05 -2.71 -3.61
CA ASP A 190 -14.83 -1.95 -2.63
C ASP A 190 -13.95 -1.02 -1.77
N PHE A 191 -12.65 -1.28 -1.71
CA PHE A 191 -11.71 -0.36 -1.03
C PHE A 191 -11.55 0.95 -1.79
N PHE A 192 -11.56 0.93 -3.11
CA PHE A 192 -11.30 2.05 -4.00
C PHE A 192 -9.85 2.58 -3.87
N ALA A 193 -9.41 2.95 -2.68
CA ALA A 193 -8.05 3.36 -2.30
C ALA A 193 -7.88 3.30 -0.78
N HIS A 194 -6.65 3.06 -0.32
CA HIS A 194 -6.18 2.87 1.06
C HIS A 194 -6.61 1.55 1.72
N MET A 195 -5.68 0.85 2.31
CA MET A 195 -5.78 -0.46 2.98
C MET A 195 -5.98 -1.66 2.03
N GLU A 196 -6.17 -1.46 0.73
CA GLU A 196 -6.34 -2.54 -0.26
C GLU A 196 -5.10 -3.40 -0.39
N GLU A 197 -3.92 -2.78 -0.34
CA GLU A 197 -2.63 -3.47 -0.37
C GLU A 197 -2.41 -4.27 0.91
N ILE A 198 -2.84 -3.75 2.06
CA ILE A 198 -2.75 -4.44 3.34
C ILE A 198 -3.69 -5.65 3.37
N ASP A 199 -4.91 -5.49 2.86
CA ASP A 199 -5.88 -6.59 2.68
C ASP A 199 -5.31 -7.69 1.77
N LEU A 200 -4.72 -7.33 0.63
CA LEU A 200 -4.11 -8.28 -0.30
C LEU A 200 -2.94 -9.03 0.36
N CYS A 201 -2.04 -8.30 1.04
CA CYS A 201 -0.92 -8.91 1.76
C CYS A 201 -1.39 -9.86 2.88
N TRP A 202 -2.47 -9.52 3.57
CA TRP A 202 -3.07 -10.41 4.58
C TRP A 202 -3.60 -11.70 3.94
N ARG A 203 -4.30 -11.59 2.79
CA ARG A 203 -4.78 -12.76 2.04
C ARG A 203 -3.62 -13.63 1.51
N MET A 204 -2.51 -13.01 1.08
CA MET A 204 -1.30 -13.73 0.70
C MET A 204 -0.72 -14.51 1.88
N GLN A 205 -0.63 -13.91 3.06
CA GLN A 205 -0.16 -14.60 4.26
C GLN A 205 -1.11 -15.73 4.68
N ASN A 206 -2.43 -15.52 4.61
CA ASN A 206 -3.42 -16.58 4.85
C ASN A 206 -3.25 -17.77 3.88
N ALA A 207 -2.77 -17.53 2.67
CA ALA A 207 -2.43 -18.55 1.68
C ALA A 207 -1.03 -19.17 1.87
N GLY A 208 -0.31 -18.81 2.94
CA GLY A 208 1.00 -19.37 3.31
C GLY A 208 2.20 -18.69 2.68
N TYR A 209 2.02 -17.54 2.02
CA TYR A 209 3.12 -16.77 1.43
C TYR A 209 3.71 -15.75 2.40
N LYS A 210 4.92 -15.30 2.08
CA LYS A 210 5.63 -14.23 2.76
C LYS A 210 5.50 -12.90 2.01
N ILE A 211 5.54 -11.82 2.77
CA ILE A 211 5.69 -10.45 2.27
C ILE A 211 7.00 -9.92 2.83
N GLN A 212 7.85 -9.30 2.00
CA GLN A 212 9.18 -8.89 2.44
C GLN A 212 9.53 -7.47 2.02
N CYS A 213 10.25 -6.77 2.89
CA CYS A 213 10.98 -5.56 2.52
C CYS A 213 12.41 -5.93 2.16
N VAL A 214 12.88 -5.47 1.00
CA VAL A 214 14.22 -5.73 0.43
C VAL A 214 14.98 -4.39 0.34
N PRO A 215 15.65 -3.96 1.41
CA PRO A 215 16.18 -2.61 1.53
C PRO A 215 17.49 -2.38 0.74
N THR A 216 18.01 -3.37 0.05
CA THR A 216 19.05 -3.19 -0.98
C THR A 216 18.52 -2.44 -2.20
N SER A 217 17.20 -2.44 -2.39
CA SER A 217 16.47 -1.54 -3.27
C SER A 217 15.82 -0.43 -2.46
N TRP A 218 15.83 0.79 -2.99
CA TRP A 218 15.17 1.94 -2.40
C TRP A 218 14.64 2.88 -3.48
N VAL A 219 13.63 3.65 -3.16
CA VAL A 219 13.02 4.65 -4.03
C VAL A 219 12.59 5.86 -3.21
N HIS A 220 12.47 7.04 -3.86
CA HIS A 220 11.89 8.22 -3.22
C HIS A 220 10.44 8.42 -3.67
N HIS A 221 9.59 8.81 -2.75
CA HIS A 221 8.17 9.07 -2.99
C HIS A 221 7.81 10.49 -2.60
N VAL A 222 7.00 11.17 -3.42
CA VAL A 222 6.51 12.52 -3.11
C VAL A 222 5.61 12.49 -1.88
N GLY A 223 4.75 11.49 -1.79
CA GLY A 223 3.77 11.34 -0.70
C GLY A 223 2.63 12.35 -0.74
N GLY A 224 1.39 11.90 -0.58
CA GLY A 224 0.22 12.79 -0.55
C GLY A 224 -0.15 13.44 -1.88
N GLY A 225 0.44 13.00 -2.99
CA GLY A 225 0.27 13.62 -4.31
C GLY A 225 -1.16 13.63 -4.84
N THR A 226 -1.96 12.61 -4.52
CA THR A 226 -3.35 12.47 -4.99
C THR A 226 -4.38 12.90 -3.94
N LEU A 227 -4.16 12.55 -2.67
CA LEU A 227 -5.05 12.94 -1.55
C LEU A 227 -4.21 13.48 -0.39
N PRO A 228 -4.31 14.77 -0.04
CA PRO A 228 -3.61 15.35 1.09
C PRO A 228 -3.90 14.60 2.40
N ASN A 229 -2.88 14.50 3.27
CA ASN A 229 -2.99 13.74 4.52
C ASN A 229 -4.13 14.23 5.43
N ASN A 230 -4.48 15.51 5.38
CA ASN A 230 -5.51 16.15 6.19
C ASN A 230 -6.86 16.32 5.46
N HIS A 231 -7.26 15.38 4.60
CA HIS A 231 -8.52 15.48 3.88
C HIS A 231 -9.58 14.52 4.47
N PRO A 232 -10.84 14.97 4.75
CA PRO A 232 -11.90 14.12 5.32
C PRO A 232 -12.19 12.85 4.51
N ARG A 233 -12.04 12.89 3.17
CA ARG A 233 -12.22 11.72 2.30
C ARG A 233 -11.15 10.65 2.56
N LYS A 234 -9.90 11.03 2.82
CA LYS A 234 -8.84 10.09 3.19
C LYS A 234 -9.14 9.43 4.53
N LEU A 235 -9.60 10.23 5.50
CA LEU A 235 -10.04 9.74 6.79
C LEU A 235 -11.17 8.72 6.65
N PHE A 236 -12.22 9.06 5.87
CA PHE A 236 -13.32 8.15 5.56
C PHE A 236 -12.83 6.80 5.04
N PHE A 237 -11.95 6.77 4.02
CA PHE A 237 -11.41 5.52 3.51
C PHE A 237 -10.62 4.75 4.56
N ASN A 238 -9.77 5.42 5.34
CA ASN A 238 -8.97 4.76 6.38
C ASN A 238 -9.84 4.07 7.43
N TYR A 239 -10.92 4.70 7.92
CA TYR A 239 -11.80 4.09 8.91
C TYR A 239 -12.63 2.95 8.29
N ARG A 240 -13.29 3.20 7.16
CA ARG A 240 -14.13 2.20 6.48
C ARG A 240 -13.33 0.98 6.08
N ASN A 241 -12.24 1.20 5.38
CA ASN A 241 -11.44 0.13 4.79
C ASN A 241 -10.71 -0.69 5.86
N ASN A 242 -10.25 -0.05 6.94
CA ASN A 242 -9.65 -0.78 8.04
C ASN A 242 -10.66 -1.74 8.70
N LEU A 243 -11.90 -1.30 8.93
CA LEU A 243 -12.96 -2.19 9.45
C LEU A 243 -13.31 -3.31 8.46
N LEU A 244 -13.36 -3.02 7.14
CA LEU A 244 -13.58 -4.03 6.11
C LEU A 244 -12.45 -5.06 6.09
N MET A 245 -11.20 -4.62 6.11
CA MET A 245 -10.02 -5.47 6.15
C MET A 245 -10.04 -6.40 7.36
N LEU A 246 -10.32 -5.87 8.55
CA LEU A 246 -10.46 -6.67 9.78
C LEU A 246 -11.60 -7.69 9.66
N TYR A 247 -12.77 -7.23 9.21
CA TYR A 247 -13.92 -8.11 9.02
C TYR A 247 -13.64 -9.25 8.06
N LYS A 248 -12.98 -8.98 6.94
CA LYS A 248 -12.64 -9.99 5.93
C LYS A 248 -11.68 -11.05 6.45
N ASN A 249 -10.63 -10.64 7.14
CA ASN A 249 -9.43 -11.46 7.33
C ASN A 249 -9.26 -12.01 8.75
N LEU A 250 -9.92 -11.47 9.77
CA LEU A 250 -9.83 -11.97 11.13
C LEU A 250 -10.51 -13.34 11.29
N PRO A 251 -9.94 -14.27 12.07
CA PRO A 251 -10.62 -15.50 12.44
C PRO A 251 -11.88 -15.22 13.28
N ASN A 252 -12.90 -16.08 13.15
CA ASN A 252 -14.17 -15.91 13.85
C ASN A 252 -14.04 -15.78 15.38
N SER A 253 -13.04 -16.44 15.96
CA SER A 253 -12.77 -16.43 17.42
C SER A 253 -12.44 -15.04 17.98
N SER A 254 -11.85 -14.16 17.19
CA SER A 254 -11.45 -12.81 17.61
C SER A 254 -12.21 -11.68 16.91
N LEU A 255 -12.99 -11.99 15.88
CA LEU A 255 -13.61 -11.01 15.01
C LEU A 255 -14.52 -10.04 15.77
N TYR A 256 -15.54 -10.56 16.45
CA TYR A 256 -16.59 -9.69 17.00
C TYR A 256 -16.12 -8.87 18.19
N SER A 257 -15.28 -9.45 19.05
CA SER A 257 -14.69 -8.72 20.19
C SER A 257 -13.77 -7.59 19.73
N LEU A 258 -12.95 -7.87 18.73
CA LEU A 258 -12.02 -6.86 18.19
C LEU A 258 -12.76 -5.79 17.39
N LEU A 259 -13.75 -6.15 16.58
CA LEU A 259 -14.57 -5.17 15.86
C LEU A 259 -15.34 -4.26 16.81
N LEU A 260 -15.95 -4.82 17.89
CA LEU A 260 -16.64 -4.01 18.89
C LEU A 260 -15.68 -2.99 19.53
N LEU A 261 -14.50 -3.45 19.94
CA LEU A 261 -13.49 -2.56 20.52
C LEU A 261 -13.07 -1.47 19.54
N ARG A 262 -12.86 -1.82 18.26
CA ARG A 262 -12.51 -0.84 17.21
C ARG A 262 -13.63 0.18 16.97
N LEU A 263 -14.89 -0.25 16.90
CA LEU A 263 -16.03 0.65 16.74
C LEU A 263 -16.12 1.64 17.91
N LEU A 264 -15.83 1.20 19.14
CA LEU A 264 -15.78 2.07 20.33
C LEU A 264 -14.63 3.09 20.24
N LEU A 265 -13.41 2.64 19.90
CA LEU A 265 -12.25 3.52 19.75
C LEU A 265 -12.44 4.54 18.62
N ASP A 266 -13.00 4.11 17.51
CA ASP A 266 -13.34 4.98 16.38
C ASP A 266 -14.42 6.00 16.79
N GLY A 267 -15.40 5.60 17.60
CA GLY A 267 -16.40 6.49 18.21
C GLY A 267 -15.77 7.55 19.13
N CYS A 268 -14.81 7.16 19.99
CA CYS A 268 -14.05 8.11 20.81
C CYS A 268 -13.27 9.11 19.93
N SER A 269 -12.65 8.64 18.84
CA SER A 269 -11.96 9.48 17.88
C SER A 269 -12.92 10.48 17.19
N ALA A 270 -14.12 10.02 16.80
CA ALA A 270 -15.15 10.87 16.21
C ALA A 270 -15.60 11.98 17.19
N LEU A 271 -15.84 11.64 18.45
CA LEU A 271 -16.17 12.61 19.49
C LEU A 271 -15.04 13.64 19.71
N ALA A 272 -13.80 13.19 19.69
CA ALA A 272 -12.66 14.10 19.78
C ALA A 272 -12.61 15.11 18.61
N PHE A 273 -12.93 14.68 17.39
CA PHE A 273 -13.07 15.60 16.24
C PHE A 273 -14.21 16.59 16.45
N LEU A 274 -15.34 16.15 16.98
CA LEU A 274 -16.49 17.02 17.26
C LEU A 274 -16.14 18.10 18.28
N VAL A 275 -15.49 17.72 19.40
CA VAL A 275 -15.03 18.67 20.43
C VAL A 275 -14.00 19.68 19.89
N GLN A 276 -13.17 19.27 18.90
CA GLN A 276 -12.24 20.16 18.22
C GLN A 276 -12.89 21.05 17.14
N GLY A 277 -14.22 21.01 16.98
CA GLY A 277 -14.94 21.75 15.92
C GLY A 277 -14.73 21.21 14.50
N LYS A 278 -14.14 20.04 14.34
CA LYS A 278 -13.86 19.41 13.03
C LYS A 278 -15.03 18.55 12.56
N PHE A 279 -16.18 19.18 12.31
CA PHE A 279 -17.43 18.47 11.99
C PHE A 279 -17.32 17.59 10.74
N SER A 280 -16.57 18.00 9.71
CA SER A 280 -16.36 17.19 8.49
C SER A 280 -15.62 15.89 8.77
N TYR A 281 -14.70 15.86 9.74
CA TYR A 281 -13.97 14.67 10.17
C TYR A 281 -14.86 13.76 11.01
N PHE A 282 -15.66 14.31 11.93
CA PHE A 282 -16.69 13.57 12.64
C PHE A 282 -17.63 12.83 11.66
N MET A 283 -18.18 13.56 10.69
CA MET A 283 -19.07 12.98 9.68
C MET A 283 -18.37 11.95 8.79
N ALA A 284 -17.06 12.08 8.54
CA ALA A 284 -16.30 11.10 7.80
C ALA A 284 -16.26 9.74 8.54
N VAL A 285 -16.05 9.73 9.86
CA VAL A 285 -16.08 8.50 10.67
C VAL A 285 -17.49 7.89 10.69
N VAL A 286 -18.53 8.70 10.91
CA VAL A 286 -19.93 8.21 10.91
C VAL A 286 -20.30 7.54 9.57
N ARG A 287 -19.97 8.21 8.45
CA ARG A 287 -20.21 7.67 7.10
C ARG A 287 -19.38 6.40 6.85
N ALA A 288 -18.15 6.34 7.35
CA ALA A 288 -17.29 5.17 7.24
C ALA A 288 -17.89 3.95 7.92
N HIS A 289 -18.44 4.11 9.13
CA HIS A 289 -19.11 3.03 9.84
C HIS A 289 -20.40 2.60 9.11
N HIS A 290 -21.23 3.53 8.67
CA HIS A 290 -22.43 3.21 7.90
C HIS A 290 -22.09 2.40 6.63
N ASP A 291 -21.10 2.85 5.85
CA ASP A 291 -20.66 2.16 4.63
C ASP A 291 -20.04 0.79 4.92
N PHE A 292 -19.27 0.67 6.01
CA PHE A 292 -18.76 -0.62 6.45
C PHE A 292 -19.89 -1.64 6.69
N PHE A 293 -20.94 -1.26 7.44
CA PHE A 293 -22.07 -2.15 7.69
C PHE A 293 -22.83 -2.54 6.42
N ARG A 294 -22.87 -1.65 5.42
CA ARG A 294 -23.46 -1.91 4.11
C ARG A 294 -22.63 -2.89 3.28
N LEU A 295 -21.30 -2.67 3.22
CA LEU A 295 -20.39 -3.40 2.33
C LEU A 295 -19.88 -4.74 2.88
N ARG A 296 -19.96 -4.96 4.20
CA ARG A 296 -19.37 -6.16 4.82
C ARG A 296 -20.04 -7.49 4.46
N LYS A 297 -21.25 -7.47 3.88
CA LYS A 297 -21.98 -8.69 3.50
C LYS A 297 -21.13 -9.50 2.51
N ASP A 298 -21.08 -10.81 2.74
CA ASP A 298 -20.38 -11.80 1.89
C ASP A 298 -18.88 -11.56 1.69
N LYS A 299 -18.23 -10.74 2.54
CA LYS A 299 -16.81 -10.40 2.43
C LYS A 299 -15.88 -11.34 3.22
N ARG A 300 -16.40 -12.28 3.99
CA ARG A 300 -15.55 -13.19 4.80
C ARG A 300 -14.65 -14.06 3.94
N GLN A 301 -13.36 -14.12 4.29
CA GLN A 301 -12.45 -15.09 3.68
C GLN A 301 -12.72 -16.50 4.25
N PRO A 302 -12.69 -17.53 3.39
CA PRO A 302 -12.99 -18.90 3.81
C PRO A 302 -11.90 -19.48 4.73
N HIS A 303 -10.65 -19.08 4.53
CA HIS A 303 -9.49 -19.53 5.30
C HIS A 303 -8.78 -18.33 5.91
N THR A 304 -8.71 -18.28 7.23
CA THR A 304 -8.02 -17.23 7.98
C THR A 304 -7.08 -17.88 8.99
N LEU A 305 -5.83 -17.44 8.98
CA LEU A 305 -4.87 -17.84 9.99
C LEU A 305 -5.11 -17.05 11.28
N PRO A 306 -4.84 -17.63 12.46
CA PRO A 306 -4.74 -16.86 13.69
C PRO A 306 -3.69 -15.76 13.55
N PHE A 307 -3.94 -14.60 14.14
CA PHE A 307 -3.03 -13.45 14.07
C PHE A 307 -1.58 -13.80 14.44
N ASN A 308 -1.39 -14.73 15.43
CA ASN A 308 -0.07 -15.16 15.89
C ASN A 308 0.70 -16.06 14.90
N LYS A 309 0.09 -16.39 13.76
CA LYS A 309 0.75 -17.13 12.67
C LYS A 309 1.15 -16.22 11.51
N LEU A 310 0.81 -14.92 11.59
CA LEU A 310 1.13 -13.95 10.57
C LEU A 310 2.42 -13.21 10.93
N ASN A 311 3.23 -12.90 9.91
CA ASN A 311 4.43 -12.09 10.08
C ASN A 311 4.06 -10.60 10.25
N GLY A 312 4.88 -9.85 10.96
CA GLY A 312 4.71 -8.40 11.10
C GLY A 312 3.55 -7.95 11.98
N VAL A 313 3.01 -8.84 12.83
CA VAL A 313 1.97 -8.50 13.83
C VAL A 313 2.61 -8.09 15.14
N TYR A 314 2.19 -6.94 15.67
CA TYR A 314 2.55 -6.43 16.99
C TYR A 314 1.43 -6.66 18.01
N TRP A 315 1.74 -7.39 19.10
CA TRP A 315 0.76 -7.85 20.07
C TRP A 315 0.35 -6.85 21.15
N ARG A 316 0.70 -5.59 20.97
CA ARG A 316 0.31 -4.47 21.85
C ARG A 316 -0.35 -3.39 21.00
N SER A 317 -0.87 -2.34 21.63
CA SER A 317 -1.42 -1.20 20.91
C SER A 317 -0.31 -0.21 20.55
N ILE A 318 -0.10 0.00 19.26
CA ILE A 318 0.83 1.01 18.76
C ILE A 318 0.40 2.42 19.18
N VAL A 319 -0.90 2.66 19.29
CA VAL A 319 -1.47 3.93 19.72
C VAL A 319 -1.15 4.18 21.20
N ALA A 320 -1.34 3.18 22.07
CA ALA A 320 -1.01 3.31 23.49
C ALA A 320 0.50 3.47 23.71
N ASP A 321 1.32 2.66 23.03
CA ASP A 321 2.79 2.79 23.14
C ASP A 321 3.28 4.17 22.66
N TYR A 322 2.66 4.72 21.61
CA TYR A 322 3.04 6.04 21.11
C TYR A 322 2.62 7.19 22.01
N PHE A 323 1.35 7.25 22.44
CA PHE A 323 0.80 8.39 23.18
C PHE A 323 1.03 8.30 24.70
N VAL A 324 0.98 7.09 25.27
CA VAL A 324 1.13 6.85 26.71
C VAL A 324 2.56 6.37 27.03
N GLY A 325 3.09 5.45 26.25
CA GLY A 325 4.44 4.90 26.44
C GLY A 325 5.57 5.77 25.92
N GLY A 326 5.28 6.83 25.15
CA GLY A 326 6.28 7.74 24.59
C GLY A 326 7.17 7.12 23.52
N LYS A 327 6.86 5.92 23.03
CA LYS A 327 7.68 5.21 22.05
C LYS A 327 7.44 5.79 20.64
N LYS A 328 8.46 6.42 20.09
CA LYS A 328 8.38 7.14 18.81
C LYS A 328 9.13 6.45 17.68
N HIS A 329 10.04 5.52 18.00
CA HIS A 329 10.89 4.82 17.04
C HIS A 329 10.56 3.33 17.02
N PHE A 330 10.69 2.71 15.84
CA PHE A 330 10.37 1.30 15.64
C PHE A 330 11.20 0.38 16.55
N SER A 331 12.50 0.67 16.73
CA SER A 331 13.40 -0.08 17.61
C SER A 331 12.98 -0.11 19.09
N GLN A 332 12.16 0.85 19.53
CA GLN A 332 11.59 0.87 20.89
C GLN A 332 10.37 -0.06 21.03
N ILE A 333 9.84 -0.58 19.92
CA ILE A 333 8.60 -1.36 19.83
C ILE A 333 8.88 -2.80 19.48
N ILE A 334 9.69 -3.03 18.47
CA ILE A 334 10.08 -4.36 17.98
C ILE A 334 11.60 -4.40 17.91
N THR A 335 12.19 -5.40 18.57
CA THR A 335 13.63 -5.69 18.47
C THR A 335 13.94 -6.32 17.10
N GLU A 336 15.02 -5.88 16.47
CA GLU A 336 15.51 -6.39 15.19
C GLU A 336 16.10 -7.80 15.30
#